data_a20ef2c4599449b75a5578a81a7f77ef
#
_entry.id   a20ef2c4599449b75a5578a81a7f77ef
#
_cell.length_a   1.000
_cell.length_b   1.000
_cell.length_c   1.000
_cell.angle_alpha   90.00
_cell.angle_beta   90.00
_cell.angle_gamma   90.00
#
_symmetry.space_group_name_H-M   'P 1'
#
loop_
_entity.id
_entity.type
_entity.pdbx_description
1 polymer ?
#
loop_
_entity_poly.entity_id
_entity_poly.type
_entity_poly.pdbx_seq_one_letter_code
_entity_poly.pdbx_strand_id
1 'polypeptide(L)'
;MDIKFTDNSKEVSDNIKAALLRGLETCGLVAEGYAKKLAPVGTPESTGIPGYIGGLLRGSITHALSGKKPSISTYQDNAGTRKGSYSGTAPEESGSNKISVYIGTNVEYAPYQELGTIHMKAQPFLKPAVADHANTYRKIIEKELKNG
;
A
#
# COMPACT_ATOMS: atom_id res chain seq x y z
N MET A 1 32.46 -39.14 23.97
CA MET A 1 31.33 -38.23 23.99
C MET A 1 31.03 -37.76 22.57
N ASP A 2 29.85 -38.04 22.09
CA ASP A 2 29.47 -37.61 20.74
C ASP A 2 28.74 -36.27 20.81
N ILE A 3 29.23 -35.34 20.01
CA ILE A 3 28.59 -34.02 19.88
C ILE A 3 27.83 -34.00 18.56
N LYS A 4 26.55 -33.78 18.64
CA LYS A 4 25.68 -33.64 17.45
C LYS A 4 25.35 -32.21 17.22
N PHE A 5 25.55 -31.73 16.00
CA PHE A 5 25.10 -30.41 15.56
C PHE A 5 23.93 -30.58 14.61
N THR A 6 22.86 -29.86 14.88
CA THR A 6 21.73 -29.79 13.97
C THR A 6 21.73 -28.42 13.30
N ASP A 7 21.86 -28.40 11.99
CA ASP A 7 21.78 -27.20 11.22
C ASP A 7 20.32 -26.93 10.84
N ASN A 8 19.71 -25.97 11.52
CA ASN A 8 18.34 -25.51 11.21
C ASN A 8 18.33 -24.10 10.64
N SER A 9 19.42 -23.67 10.03
CA SER A 9 19.55 -22.33 9.46
C SER A 9 18.50 -22.04 8.38
N LYS A 10 18.15 -23.04 7.58
CA LYS A 10 17.09 -22.91 6.58
C LYS A 10 15.74 -22.64 7.24
N GLU A 11 15.39 -23.41 8.28
CA GLU A 11 14.14 -23.23 9.01
C GLU A 11 14.07 -21.86 9.67
N VAL A 12 15.13 -21.41 10.31
CA VAL A 12 15.24 -20.08 10.92
C VAL A 12 15.08 -19.00 9.86
N SER A 13 15.77 -19.14 8.73
CA SER A 13 15.67 -18.19 7.62
C SER A 13 14.25 -18.12 7.05
N ASP A 14 13.59 -19.28 6.88
CA ASP A 14 12.20 -19.32 6.40
C ASP A 14 11.24 -18.67 7.39
N ASN A 15 11.46 -18.85 8.68
CA ASN A 15 10.64 -18.22 9.72
C ASN A 15 10.82 -16.71 9.76
N ILE A 16 12.03 -16.22 9.59
CA ILE A 16 12.31 -14.79 9.50
C ILE A 16 11.64 -14.20 8.25
N LYS A 17 11.74 -14.87 7.14
CA LYS A 17 11.11 -14.44 5.89
C LYS A 17 9.59 -14.36 6.05
N ALA A 18 8.98 -15.36 6.67
CA ALA A 18 7.54 -15.38 6.92
C ALA A 18 7.12 -14.22 7.84
N ALA A 19 7.91 -13.94 8.89
CA ALA A 19 7.66 -12.82 9.78
C ALA A 19 7.76 -11.47 9.06
N LEU A 20 8.77 -11.31 8.19
CA LEU A 20 8.92 -10.11 7.37
C LEU A 20 7.74 -9.91 6.41
N LEU A 21 7.26 -10.99 5.79
CA LEU A 21 6.10 -10.91 4.90
C LEU A 21 4.84 -10.45 5.65
N ARG A 22 4.61 -11.00 6.83
CA ARG A 22 3.47 -10.58 7.68
C ARG A 22 3.61 -9.11 8.09
N GLY A 23 4.81 -8.70 8.48
CA GLY A 23 5.09 -7.32 8.87
C GLY A 23 4.88 -6.35 7.71
N LEU A 24 5.35 -6.69 6.52
CA LEU A 24 5.18 -5.85 5.33
C LEU A 24 3.71 -5.77 4.90
N GLU A 25 2.96 -6.88 4.99
CA GLU A 25 1.52 -6.87 4.70
C GLU A 25 0.79 -5.93 5.65
N THR A 26 1.12 -5.98 6.93
CA THR A 26 0.54 -5.09 7.93
C THR A 26 0.92 -3.63 7.66
N CYS A 27 2.18 -3.37 7.30
CA CYS A 27 2.63 -2.03 6.91
C CYS A 27 1.85 -1.52 5.70
N GLY A 28 1.65 -2.37 4.70
CA GLY A 28 0.87 -2.03 3.51
C GLY A 28 -0.56 -1.66 3.85
N LEU A 29 -1.20 -2.43 4.71
CA LEU A 29 -2.57 -2.16 5.15
C LEU A 29 -2.65 -0.82 5.92
N VAL A 30 -1.71 -0.56 6.81
CA VAL A 30 -1.66 0.69 7.57
C VAL A 30 -1.40 1.88 6.65
N ALA A 31 -0.45 1.76 5.72
CA ALA A 31 -0.15 2.81 4.75
C ALA A 31 -1.35 3.10 3.83
N GLU A 32 -2.05 2.06 3.39
CA GLU A 32 -3.28 2.19 2.63
C GLU A 32 -4.31 3.01 3.41
N GLY A 33 -4.47 2.73 4.70
CA GLY A 33 -5.37 3.49 5.57
C GLY A 33 -4.99 4.97 5.69
N TYR A 34 -3.72 5.28 5.86
CA TYR A 34 -3.24 6.66 5.91
C TYR A 34 -3.46 7.38 4.58
N ALA A 35 -3.16 6.71 3.46
CA ALA A 35 -3.35 7.30 2.14
C ALA A 35 -4.82 7.58 1.87
N LYS A 36 -5.71 6.69 2.27
CA LYS A 36 -7.16 6.89 2.12
C LYS A 36 -7.65 8.09 2.92
N LYS A 37 -7.11 8.33 4.10
CA LYS A 37 -7.46 9.50 4.91
C LYS A 37 -7.01 10.80 4.25
N LEU A 38 -5.90 10.80 3.55
CA LEU A 38 -5.32 11.97 2.92
C LEU A 38 -5.84 12.21 1.50
N ALA A 39 -6.37 11.17 0.85
CA ALA A 39 -6.83 11.26 -0.54
C ALA A 39 -8.00 12.25 -0.64
N PRO A 40 -7.93 13.23 -1.56
CA PRO A 40 -9.03 14.16 -1.75
C PRO A 40 -10.28 13.45 -2.29
N VAL A 41 -11.43 13.84 -1.75
CA VAL A 41 -12.73 13.35 -2.20
C VAL A 41 -13.48 14.52 -2.81
N GLY A 42 -13.84 14.41 -4.09
CA GLY A 42 -14.57 15.48 -4.78
C GLY A 42 -15.97 15.68 -4.19
N THR A 43 -16.35 16.95 -4.07
CA THR A 43 -17.69 17.36 -3.63
C THR A 43 -18.28 18.29 -4.68
N PRO A 44 -19.61 18.57 -4.63
CA PRO A 44 -20.17 19.57 -5.54
C PRO A 44 -19.47 20.93 -5.44
N GLU A 45 -19.07 21.32 -4.24
CA GLU A 45 -18.38 22.59 -4.01
C GLU A 45 -16.98 22.60 -4.63
N SER A 46 -16.22 21.51 -4.50
CA SER A 46 -14.85 21.45 -5.01
C SER A 46 -14.80 21.25 -6.52
N THR A 47 -15.81 20.62 -7.10
CA THR A 47 -15.85 20.32 -8.54
C THR A 47 -16.68 21.32 -9.34
N GLY A 48 -17.57 22.06 -8.68
CA GLY A 48 -18.53 22.93 -9.35
C GLY A 48 -19.64 22.18 -10.08
N ILE A 49 -19.77 20.88 -9.85
CA ILE A 49 -20.77 20.03 -10.50
C ILE A 49 -21.87 19.70 -9.48
N PRO A 50 -23.13 20.18 -9.72
CA PRO A 50 -24.23 19.87 -8.81
C PRO A 50 -24.44 18.36 -8.66
N GLY A 51 -24.57 17.90 -7.40
CA GLY A 51 -24.81 16.49 -7.10
C GLY A 51 -23.62 15.57 -7.31
N TYR A 52 -22.41 16.11 -7.51
CA TYR A 52 -21.21 15.29 -7.69
C TYR A 52 -20.91 14.47 -6.44
N ILE A 53 -20.68 13.18 -6.65
CA ILE A 53 -20.28 12.26 -5.59
C ILE A 53 -18.89 11.71 -5.93
N GLY A 54 -17.94 11.95 -5.04
CA GLY A 54 -16.55 11.52 -5.21
C GLY A 54 -16.25 10.17 -4.56
N GLY A 55 -14.98 9.95 -4.28
CA GLY A 55 -14.50 8.77 -3.58
C GLY A 55 -13.86 7.71 -4.48
N LEU A 56 -13.80 7.92 -5.79
CA LEU A 56 -13.18 6.96 -6.71
C LEU A 56 -11.68 6.80 -6.39
N LEU A 57 -10.96 7.89 -6.26
CA LEU A 57 -9.53 7.86 -5.93
C LEU A 57 -9.31 7.18 -4.57
N ARG A 58 -10.02 7.62 -3.56
CA ARG A 58 -9.92 7.05 -2.21
C ARG A 58 -10.21 5.55 -2.21
N GLY A 59 -11.27 5.13 -2.89
CA GLY A 59 -11.64 3.71 -2.98
C GLY A 59 -10.64 2.87 -3.77
N SER A 60 -9.88 3.49 -4.66
CA SER A 60 -8.92 2.78 -5.51
C SER A 60 -7.58 2.48 -4.83
N ILE A 61 -7.27 3.15 -3.73
CA ILE A 61 -5.97 2.98 -3.07
C ILE A 61 -5.85 1.55 -2.55
N THR A 62 -4.76 0.90 -2.89
CA THR A 62 -4.50 -0.50 -2.57
C THR A 62 -3.05 -0.71 -2.19
N HIS A 63 -2.75 -1.84 -1.58
CA HIS A 63 -1.38 -2.25 -1.33
C HIS A 63 -1.16 -3.66 -1.88
N ALA A 64 0.09 -3.98 -2.18
CA ALA A 64 0.48 -5.29 -2.66
C ALA A 64 1.93 -5.57 -2.32
N LEU A 65 2.23 -6.78 -1.89
CA LEU A 65 3.60 -7.25 -1.79
C LEU A 65 4.19 -7.44 -3.19
N SER A 66 5.51 -7.31 -3.30
CA SER A 66 6.21 -7.50 -4.59
C SER A 66 5.84 -8.85 -5.21
N GLY A 67 5.48 -8.84 -6.48
CA GLY A 67 5.06 -10.02 -7.22
C GLY A 67 3.70 -10.58 -6.86
N LYS A 68 2.94 -9.93 -5.98
CA LYS A 68 1.62 -10.40 -5.54
C LYS A 68 0.50 -9.51 -6.05
N LYS A 69 -0.72 -10.02 -5.96
CA LYS A 69 -1.91 -9.27 -6.39
C LYS A 69 -2.23 -8.14 -5.41
N PRO A 70 -2.84 -7.05 -5.89
CA PRO A 70 -3.34 -6.00 -5.01
C PRO A 70 -4.35 -6.52 -3.99
N SER A 71 -4.45 -5.81 -2.87
CA SER A 71 -5.38 -6.17 -1.79
C SER A 71 -6.85 -6.11 -2.21
N ILE A 72 -7.15 -5.31 -3.24
CA ILE A 72 -8.49 -5.24 -3.83
C ILE A 72 -8.41 -5.54 -5.31
N SER A 73 -9.48 -6.11 -5.87
CA SER A 73 -9.58 -6.38 -7.31
C SER A 73 -10.41 -5.34 -8.05
N THR A 74 -11.38 -4.74 -7.37
CA THR A 74 -12.26 -3.73 -7.93
C THR A 74 -12.49 -2.59 -6.93
N TYR A 75 -12.86 -1.44 -7.44
CA TYR A 75 -13.18 -0.27 -6.61
C TYR A 75 -14.23 0.59 -7.31
N GLN A 76 -14.87 1.46 -6.55
CA GLN A 76 -15.90 2.35 -7.07
C GLN A 76 -15.94 3.65 -6.26
N ASP A 77 -16.62 4.66 -6.82
CA ASP A 77 -16.89 5.89 -6.09
C ASP A 77 -17.99 5.65 -5.02
N ASN A 78 -18.28 6.68 -4.22
CA ASN A 78 -19.25 6.55 -3.14
C ASN A 78 -20.69 6.30 -3.63
N ALA A 79 -20.99 6.65 -4.88
CA ALA A 79 -22.31 6.40 -5.49
C ALA A 79 -22.37 5.06 -6.21
N GLY A 80 -21.24 4.39 -6.45
CA GLY A 80 -21.20 3.16 -7.21
C GLY A 80 -21.36 3.33 -8.71
N THR A 81 -21.23 4.56 -9.23
CA THR A 81 -21.43 4.86 -10.65
C THR A 81 -20.15 4.77 -11.45
N ARG A 82 -19.03 5.25 -10.89
CA ARG A 82 -17.71 5.13 -11.52
C ARG A 82 -16.96 3.99 -10.87
N LYS A 83 -16.44 3.09 -11.69
CA LYS A 83 -15.81 1.86 -11.23
C LYS A 83 -14.48 1.65 -11.94
N GLY A 84 -13.61 0.91 -11.28
CA GLY A 84 -12.34 0.48 -11.85
C GLY A 84 -11.94 -0.87 -11.32
N SER A 85 -10.89 -1.42 -11.90
CA SER A 85 -10.40 -2.74 -11.50
C SER A 85 -8.88 -2.81 -11.63
N TYR A 86 -8.31 -3.77 -10.93
CA TYR A 86 -6.89 -4.12 -11.03
C TYR A 86 -6.74 -5.48 -11.68
N SER A 87 -5.73 -5.58 -12.53
CA SER A 87 -5.31 -6.85 -13.12
C SER A 87 -3.80 -6.99 -12.95
N GLY A 88 -3.34 -8.23 -12.87
CA GLY A 88 -1.91 -8.51 -12.72
C GLY A 88 -1.43 -8.43 -11.28
N THR A 89 -0.13 -8.24 -11.14
CA THR A 89 0.58 -8.27 -9.86
C THR A 89 1.45 -7.03 -9.71
N ALA A 90 1.84 -6.72 -8.47
CA ALA A 90 2.83 -5.68 -8.20
C ALA A 90 4.18 -6.07 -8.81
N PRO A 91 5.04 -5.08 -9.12
CA PRO A 91 6.37 -5.38 -9.66
C PRO A 91 7.17 -6.31 -8.76
N GLU A 92 7.94 -7.20 -9.37
CA GLU A 92 8.87 -8.05 -8.64
C GLU A 92 10.14 -7.27 -8.34
N GLU A 93 10.72 -7.53 -7.17
CA GLU A 93 12.01 -6.95 -6.84
C GLU A 93 13.12 -7.69 -7.59
N SER A 94 14.09 -6.93 -8.09
CA SER A 94 15.29 -7.48 -8.69
C SER A 94 16.24 -7.95 -7.58
N GLY A 95 16.43 -9.24 -7.46
CA GLY A 95 17.29 -9.83 -6.44
C GLY A 95 16.52 -10.70 -5.45
N SER A 96 17.13 -11.83 -5.08
CA SER A 96 16.47 -12.87 -4.28
C SER A 96 16.22 -12.49 -2.82
N ASN A 97 16.84 -11.41 -2.33
CA ASN A 97 16.81 -11.04 -0.91
C ASN A 97 16.01 -9.77 -0.61
N LYS A 98 15.29 -9.27 -1.61
CA LYS A 98 14.48 -8.04 -1.43
C LYS A 98 13.01 -8.37 -1.51
N ILE A 99 12.27 -7.88 -0.53
CA ILE A 99 10.81 -7.95 -0.51
C ILE A 99 10.33 -6.53 -0.23
N SER A 100 9.38 -6.07 -1.02
CA SER A 100 8.81 -4.73 -0.86
C SER A 100 7.30 -4.81 -0.80
N VAL A 101 6.69 -3.84 -0.17
CA VAL A 101 5.25 -3.61 -0.25
C VAL A 101 5.03 -2.30 -1.01
N TYR A 102 4.08 -2.33 -1.91
CA TYR A 102 3.71 -1.18 -2.73
C TYR A 102 2.34 -0.67 -2.32
N ILE A 103 2.19 0.63 -2.33
CA ILE A 103 0.91 1.29 -2.12
C ILE A 103 0.65 2.19 -3.32
N GLY A 104 -0.56 2.21 -3.82
CA GLY A 104 -0.84 3.01 -4.99
C GLY A 104 -2.25 2.90 -5.51
N THR A 105 -2.44 3.46 -6.69
CA THR A 105 -3.71 3.50 -7.39
C THR A 105 -3.45 3.51 -8.89
N ASN A 106 -4.40 2.99 -9.68
CA ASN A 106 -4.35 3.08 -11.13
C ASN A 106 -5.33 4.11 -11.71
N VAL A 107 -5.91 4.96 -10.86
CA VAL A 107 -6.77 6.06 -11.33
C VAL A 107 -5.92 7.06 -12.11
N GLU A 108 -6.36 7.41 -13.32
CA GLU A 108 -5.58 8.20 -14.28
C GLU A 108 -5.19 9.58 -13.75
N TYR A 109 -6.06 10.23 -12.97
CA TYR A 109 -5.80 11.57 -12.44
C TYR A 109 -5.02 11.58 -11.12
N ALA A 110 -4.68 10.42 -10.57
CA ALA A 110 -3.96 10.33 -9.29
C ALA A 110 -2.62 11.09 -9.29
N PRO A 111 -1.78 11.02 -10.34
CA PRO A 111 -0.54 11.78 -10.36
C PRO A 111 -0.76 13.29 -10.26
N TYR A 112 -1.84 13.80 -10.83
CA TYR A 112 -2.15 15.23 -10.76
C TYR A 112 -2.52 15.66 -9.34
N GLN A 113 -3.20 14.80 -8.59
CA GLN A 113 -3.51 15.07 -7.19
C GLN A 113 -2.25 15.03 -6.32
N GLU A 114 -1.39 14.04 -6.55
CA GLU A 114 -0.16 13.86 -5.77
C GLU A 114 0.85 14.98 -6.01
N LEU A 115 1.07 15.35 -7.27
CA LEU A 115 2.14 16.28 -7.69
C LEU A 115 1.64 17.68 -8.00
N GLY A 116 0.35 17.84 -8.24
CA GLY A 116 -0.22 19.10 -8.69
C GLY A 116 0.00 19.35 -10.17
N THR A 117 -0.60 20.40 -10.67
CA THR A 117 -0.44 20.89 -12.05
C THR A 117 -0.24 22.41 -12.03
N ILE A 118 -0.05 23.01 -13.21
CA ILE A 118 0.04 24.47 -13.33
C ILE A 118 -1.26 25.17 -12.91
N HIS A 119 -2.38 24.46 -12.90
CA HIS A 119 -3.71 24.99 -12.55
C HIS A 119 -4.22 24.50 -11.21
N MET A 120 -3.54 23.55 -10.56
CA MET A 120 -4.01 22.89 -9.36
C MET A 120 -2.87 22.66 -8.38
N LYS A 121 -3.08 23.03 -7.12
CA LYS A 121 -2.13 22.78 -6.05
C LYS A 121 -2.06 21.28 -5.76
N ALA A 122 -0.86 20.79 -5.48
CA ALA A 122 -0.65 19.42 -5.07
C ALA A 122 -1.40 19.09 -3.76
N GLN A 123 -2.03 17.93 -3.71
CA GLN A 123 -2.66 17.39 -2.50
C GLN A 123 -2.12 15.97 -2.30
N PRO A 124 -0.87 15.83 -1.83
CA PRO A 124 -0.21 14.51 -1.76
C PRO A 124 -0.90 13.61 -0.73
N PHE A 125 -1.03 12.35 -1.09
CA PHE A 125 -1.66 11.34 -0.24
C PHE A 125 -0.84 10.06 -0.14
N LEU A 126 -0.02 9.73 -1.15
CA LEU A 126 0.83 8.53 -1.12
C LEU A 126 2.15 8.81 -0.40
N LYS A 127 2.84 9.87 -0.77
CA LYS A 127 4.14 10.20 -0.19
C LYS A 127 4.06 10.43 1.33
N PRO A 128 3.12 11.25 1.85
CA PRO A 128 3.00 11.42 3.30
C PRO A 128 2.61 10.12 4.01
N ALA A 129 1.75 9.30 3.40
CA ALA A 129 1.33 8.03 4.00
C ALA A 129 2.53 7.11 4.26
N VAL A 130 3.52 7.13 3.37
CA VAL A 130 4.73 6.32 3.52
C VAL A 130 5.78 7.04 4.36
N ALA A 131 6.13 8.27 4.00
CA ALA A 131 7.28 8.99 4.57
C ALA A 131 7.04 9.45 6.02
N ASP A 132 5.83 9.90 6.34
CA ASP A 132 5.53 10.50 7.64
C ASP A 132 5.36 9.45 8.75
N HIS A 133 5.27 8.17 8.40
CA HIS A 133 5.01 7.08 9.35
C HIS A 133 6.09 6.01 9.37
N ALA A 134 7.31 6.35 8.96
CA ALA A 134 8.43 5.40 8.89
C ALA A 134 8.68 4.69 10.23
N ASN A 135 8.59 5.39 11.35
CA ASN A 135 8.76 4.80 12.67
C ASN A 135 7.67 3.79 13.01
N THR A 136 6.44 4.06 12.60
CA THR A 136 5.32 3.13 12.78
C THR A 136 5.56 1.82 12.04
N TYR A 137 6.01 1.90 10.80
CA TYR A 137 6.30 0.71 9.98
C TYR A 137 7.46 -0.10 10.56
N ARG A 138 8.51 0.58 11.01
CA ARG A 138 9.63 -0.09 11.65
C ARG A 138 9.20 -0.85 12.90
N LYS A 139 8.36 -0.27 13.74
CA LYS A 139 7.83 -0.92 14.94
C LYS A 139 6.97 -2.13 14.62
N ILE A 140 6.18 -2.07 13.56
CA ILE A 140 5.37 -3.20 13.10
C ILE A 140 6.26 -4.38 12.72
N ILE A 141 7.31 -4.12 11.94
CA ILE A 141 8.23 -5.16 11.50
C ILE A 141 9.01 -5.74 12.67
N GLU A 142 9.50 -4.88 13.58
CA GLU A 142 10.22 -5.33 14.79
C GLU A 142 9.34 -6.24 15.63
N LYS A 143 8.07 -5.89 15.81
CA LYS A 143 7.12 -6.70 16.58
C LYS A 143 6.93 -8.08 15.96
N GLU A 144 6.76 -8.15 14.64
CA GLU A 144 6.59 -9.42 13.94
C GLU A 144 7.85 -10.28 14.02
N LEU A 145 9.04 -9.67 13.95
CA LEU A 145 10.30 -10.40 14.10
C LEU A 145 10.48 -10.97 15.49
N LYS A 146 10.02 -10.26 16.52
CA LYS A 146 10.07 -10.76 17.91
C LYS A 146 9.10 -11.90 18.16
N ASN A 147 7.95 -11.89 17.51
CA ASN A 147 6.90 -12.87 17.70
C ASN A 147 7.00 -14.06 16.74
N GLY A 148 7.86 -13.92 15.73
CA GLY A 148 8.10 -14.96 14.75
C GLY A 148 9.34 -15.75 15.06
#